data_19503fdbe1ebeb0afe7e62ea5d5f31d2
#
_entry.id   19503fdbe1ebeb0afe7e62ea5d5f31d2
#
_cell.length_a   1.000
_cell.length_b   1.000
_cell.length_c   1.000
_cell.angle_alpha   90.00
_cell.angle_beta   90.00
_cell.angle_gamma   90.00
#
_symmetry.space_group_name_H-M   'P 1'
#
loop_
_entity.id
_entity.type
_entity.pdbx_description
1 polymer ?
#
loop_
_entity_poly.entity_id
_entity_poly.type
_entity_poly.pdbx_seq_one_letter_code
_entity_poly.pdbx_strand_id
1 'polypeptide(L)'
;IIRSGVKTKVLMLSATPVNNRFLDLRNQLALAYEGNPEMLEKELNTKKSIDEIFRQAQRAFNEWSDLEPEKRTTDALLRMLDFDFFELLDSVTIARSRKHIEKYYNTAAIGKFPERLKPISLRPNLTDLNSAINYNEIFEQLGLLSLCVYTPSSYILPSKLAKYIDLEKVANMSMRGRESGIRRLMSINLLKRLESSVYSFRLTLGRILGIINSTIAIIDNFVAGGGGEIEMRDVSDNDFDAEDENTDFTRIGKKIKIDIADMDYVSWRSELAKDAENLELLLLMMNDITPEHDSKLQALFHLLDDKIAHPINPGNRKVIIFSAFADTANYLYDQVSARMKSRHGLD
;
A
#
# COMPACT_ATOMS: atom_id res chain seq x y z
N ILE A 1 6.93 -24.17 13.55
CA ILE A 1 8.19 -24.94 13.51
C ILE A 1 9.03 -24.60 14.74
N ILE A 2 9.48 -23.35 14.95
CA ILE A 2 10.35 -22.95 16.08
C ILE A 2 9.69 -23.30 17.42
N ARG A 3 8.43 -22.93 17.63
CA ARG A 3 7.67 -23.24 18.87
C ARG A 3 7.37 -24.72 19.07
N SER A 4 7.56 -25.58 18.07
CA SER A 4 7.42 -27.02 18.19
C SER A 4 8.68 -27.73 18.72
N GLY A 5 9.70 -26.99 19.16
CA GLY A 5 10.93 -27.50 19.73
C GLY A 5 11.96 -28.02 18.73
N VAL A 6 11.76 -27.78 17.44
CA VAL A 6 12.74 -28.15 16.41
C VAL A 6 13.85 -27.08 16.38
N LYS A 7 15.08 -27.48 16.63
CA LYS A 7 16.26 -26.61 16.53
C LYS A 7 16.43 -26.19 15.07
N THR A 8 16.15 -24.94 14.78
CA THR A 8 16.16 -24.39 13.40
C THR A 8 17.14 -23.21 13.34
N LYS A 9 18.02 -23.23 12.33
CA LYS A 9 18.81 -22.05 11.97
C LYS A 9 18.06 -21.28 10.87
N VAL A 10 17.91 -19.97 11.06
CA VAL A 10 17.20 -19.11 10.12
C VAL A 10 18.20 -18.17 9.45
N LEU A 11 18.29 -18.22 8.13
CA LEU A 11 19.00 -17.23 7.31
C LEU A 11 17.97 -16.42 6.56
N MET A 12 17.91 -15.11 6.80
CA MET A 12 17.03 -14.20 6.11
C MET A 12 17.82 -13.38 5.09
N LEU A 13 17.31 -13.31 3.86
CA LEU A 13 17.87 -12.49 2.79
C LEU A 13 16.92 -11.35 2.50
N SER A 14 17.39 -10.12 2.62
CA SER A 14 16.60 -8.91 2.35
C SER A 14 17.49 -7.85 1.72
N ALA A 15 16.93 -7.11 0.76
CA ALA A 15 17.58 -5.91 0.22
C ALA A 15 17.45 -4.71 1.17
N THR A 16 16.34 -4.65 1.90
CA THR A 16 15.98 -3.57 2.83
C THR A 16 15.28 -4.18 4.06
N PRO A 17 16.02 -4.54 5.12
CA PRO A 17 15.45 -5.19 6.30
C PRO A 17 14.55 -4.27 7.12
N VAL A 18 14.63 -2.97 6.92
CA VAL A 18 13.73 -1.95 7.50
C VAL A 18 13.02 -1.25 6.35
N ASN A 19 11.71 -1.44 6.23
CA ASN A 19 10.92 -0.69 5.28
C ASN A 19 10.44 0.63 5.90
N ASN A 20 9.49 0.59 6.84
CA ASN A 20 8.87 1.78 7.43
C ASN A 20 9.10 1.89 8.93
N ARG A 21 9.33 0.77 9.62
CA ARG A 21 9.48 0.75 11.07
C ARG A 21 10.61 -0.19 11.49
N PHE A 22 11.34 0.20 12.50
CA PHE A 22 12.33 -0.69 13.15
C PHE A 22 11.69 -1.91 13.80
N LEU A 23 10.38 -1.86 14.06
CA LEU A 23 9.62 -3.00 14.57
C LEU A 23 9.66 -4.20 13.60
N ASP A 24 9.71 -3.97 12.28
CA ASP A 24 9.80 -5.02 11.28
C ASP A 24 11.09 -5.80 11.43
N LEU A 25 12.20 -5.08 11.58
CA LEU A 25 13.50 -5.70 11.86
C LEU A 25 13.51 -6.45 13.21
N ARG A 26 12.92 -5.86 14.25
CA ARG A 26 12.78 -6.54 15.55
C ARG A 26 12.01 -7.86 15.42
N ASN A 27 10.91 -7.86 14.67
CA ASN A 27 10.11 -9.07 14.46
C ASN A 27 10.87 -10.13 13.63
N GLN A 28 11.67 -9.72 12.67
CA GLN A 28 12.57 -10.62 11.94
C GLN A 28 13.63 -11.22 12.87
N LEU A 29 14.26 -10.42 13.71
CA LEU A 29 15.25 -10.88 14.67
C LEU A 29 14.66 -11.80 15.73
N ALA A 30 13.39 -11.62 16.10
CA ALA A 30 12.69 -12.50 17.02
C ALA A 30 12.67 -13.97 16.56
N LEU A 31 12.79 -14.23 15.26
CA LEU A 31 12.96 -15.58 14.73
C LEU A 31 14.34 -16.17 15.08
N ALA A 32 15.38 -15.34 15.17
CA ALA A 32 16.74 -15.81 15.47
C ALA A 32 16.91 -16.21 16.93
N TYR A 33 16.22 -15.54 17.85
CA TYR A 33 16.26 -15.88 19.29
C TYR A 33 14.99 -16.59 19.79
N GLU A 34 14.24 -17.21 18.87
CA GLU A 34 13.08 -18.04 19.17
C GLU A 34 11.98 -17.33 19.99
N GLY A 35 11.92 -16.00 19.90
CA GLY A 35 11.02 -15.16 20.67
C GLY A 35 11.45 -14.95 22.13
N ASN A 36 12.64 -15.43 22.53
CA ASN A 36 13.24 -15.19 23.85
C ASN A 36 14.42 -14.22 23.76
N PRO A 37 14.19 -12.89 23.98
CA PRO A 37 15.23 -11.88 23.87
C PRO A 37 16.42 -12.09 24.80
N GLU A 38 16.21 -12.70 25.97
CA GLU A 38 17.28 -12.95 26.95
C GLU A 38 18.42 -13.83 26.42
N MET A 39 18.14 -14.68 25.44
CA MET A 39 19.17 -15.51 24.81
C MET A 39 20.18 -14.64 24.04
N LEU A 40 19.70 -13.67 23.29
CA LEU A 40 20.56 -12.78 22.52
C LEU A 40 21.18 -11.69 23.42
N GLU A 41 20.42 -11.16 24.38
CA GLU A 41 20.91 -10.14 25.32
C GLU A 41 22.10 -10.61 26.17
N LYS A 42 22.21 -11.89 26.48
CA LYS A 42 23.36 -12.48 27.19
C LYS A 42 24.64 -12.53 26.35
N GLU A 43 24.50 -12.59 25.04
CA GLU A 43 25.63 -12.65 24.10
C GLU A 43 26.07 -11.26 23.63
N LEU A 44 25.18 -10.27 23.76
CA LEU A 44 25.42 -8.88 23.38
C LEU A 44 26.01 -8.09 24.55
N ASN A 45 26.96 -7.21 24.22
CA ASN A 45 27.56 -6.31 25.21
C ASN A 45 26.75 -5.00 25.36
N THR A 46 25.42 -5.10 25.23
CA THR A 46 24.50 -3.95 25.29
C THR A 46 24.06 -3.68 26.74
N LYS A 47 23.88 -2.40 27.05
CA LYS A 47 23.40 -1.95 28.38
C LYS A 47 21.88 -1.98 28.50
N LYS A 48 21.18 -2.10 27.39
CA LYS A 48 19.73 -2.00 27.28
C LYS A 48 19.13 -3.30 26.74
N SER A 49 17.88 -3.56 27.06
CA SER A 49 17.14 -4.67 26.46
C SER A 49 16.89 -4.43 24.97
N ILE A 50 16.74 -5.51 24.19
CA ILE A 50 16.44 -5.44 22.75
C ILE A 50 15.21 -4.56 22.49
N ASP A 51 14.16 -4.70 23.29
CA ASP A 51 12.93 -3.92 23.18
C ASP A 51 13.15 -2.43 23.43
N GLU A 52 14.04 -2.09 24.32
CA GLU A 52 14.39 -0.71 24.63
C GLU A 52 15.23 -0.09 23.52
N ILE A 53 16.19 -0.85 22.98
CA ILE A 53 17.01 -0.44 21.83
C ILE A 53 16.11 -0.09 20.64
N PHE A 54 15.18 -0.97 20.27
CA PHE A 54 14.27 -0.71 19.16
C PHE A 54 13.31 0.45 19.41
N ARG A 55 12.81 0.62 20.63
CA ARG A 55 11.98 1.79 20.99
C ARG A 55 12.74 3.10 20.84
N GLN A 56 13.99 3.14 21.25
CA GLN A 56 14.82 4.34 21.13
C GLN A 56 15.17 4.62 19.67
N ALA A 57 15.54 3.59 18.90
CA ALA A 57 15.78 3.73 17.47
C ALA A 57 14.55 4.27 16.73
N GLN A 58 13.36 3.78 17.05
CA GLN A 58 12.11 4.28 16.45
C GLN A 58 11.82 5.74 16.82
N ARG A 59 12.09 6.15 18.06
CA ARG A 59 11.96 7.56 18.46
C ARG A 59 12.93 8.45 17.69
N ALA A 60 14.21 8.07 17.63
CA ALA A 60 15.22 8.79 16.87
C ALA A 60 14.85 8.94 15.39
N PHE A 61 14.27 7.88 14.80
CA PHE A 61 13.80 7.93 13.42
C PHE A 61 12.60 8.88 13.25
N ASN A 62 11.63 8.85 14.18
CA ASN A 62 10.49 9.76 14.14
C ASN A 62 10.94 11.21 14.27
N GLU A 63 11.80 11.53 15.25
CA GLU A 63 12.38 12.85 15.44
C GLU A 63 13.14 13.33 14.20
N TRP A 64 13.91 12.43 13.56
CA TRP A 64 14.62 12.74 12.31
C TRP A 64 13.64 12.99 11.16
N SER A 65 12.54 12.23 11.08
CA SER A 65 11.53 12.38 10.02
C SER A 65 10.72 13.68 10.15
N ASP A 66 10.65 14.23 11.35
CA ASP A 66 9.99 15.52 11.64
C ASP A 66 10.90 16.74 11.39
N LEU A 67 12.19 16.52 11.11
CA LEU A 67 13.10 17.61 10.74
C LEU A 67 12.71 18.23 9.39
N GLU A 68 13.14 19.47 9.16
CA GLU A 68 13.04 20.10 7.84
C GLU A 68 13.78 19.29 6.77
N PRO A 69 13.29 19.22 5.51
CA PRO A 69 13.87 18.39 4.46
C PRO A 69 15.38 18.55 4.27
N GLU A 70 15.90 19.77 4.46
CA GLU A 70 17.33 20.10 4.31
C GLU A 70 18.18 19.49 5.42
N LYS A 71 17.62 19.26 6.60
CA LYS A 71 18.27 18.69 7.77
C LYS A 71 18.16 17.16 7.85
N ARG A 72 17.30 16.54 7.03
CA ARG A 72 17.10 15.09 6.97
C ARG A 72 18.25 14.39 6.24
N THR A 73 19.42 14.42 6.80
CA THR A 73 20.59 13.74 6.24
C THR A 73 20.81 12.39 6.93
N THR A 74 21.44 11.45 6.23
CA THR A 74 21.83 10.16 6.82
C THR A 74 22.74 10.36 8.04
N ASP A 75 23.67 11.31 7.98
CA ASP A 75 24.57 11.60 9.10
C ASP A 75 23.83 12.12 10.32
N ALA A 76 22.77 12.91 10.14
CA ALA A 76 21.92 13.35 11.24
C ALA A 76 21.22 12.17 11.92
N LEU A 77 20.65 11.24 11.14
CA LEU A 77 20.02 10.04 11.68
C LEU A 77 21.03 9.16 12.43
N LEU A 78 22.20 8.91 11.85
CA LEU A 78 23.24 8.08 12.49
C LEU A 78 23.71 8.65 13.83
N ARG A 79 23.74 9.98 14.01
CA ARG A 79 24.06 10.63 15.28
C ARG A 79 22.96 10.53 16.33
N MET A 80 21.71 10.34 15.90
CA MET A 80 20.56 10.20 16.80
C MET A 80 20.37 8.76 17.26
N LEU A 81 20.91 7.77 16.51
CA LEU A 81 20.87 6.37 16.87
C LEU A 81 21.93 6.05 17.94
N ASP A 82 21.53 5.21 18.90
CA ASP A 82 22.41 4.79 20.00
C ASP A 82 23.44 3.75 19.56
N PHE A 83 24.57 3.69 20.28
CA PHE A 83 25.62 2.68 20.11
C PHE A 83 25.07 1.25 20.24
N ASP A 84 24.22 0.99 21.22
CA ASP A 84 23.62 -0.32 21.45
C ASP A 84 22.84 -0.84 20.23
N PHE A 85 22.24 0.07 19.44
CA PHE A 85 21.55 -0.30 18.20
C PHE A 85 22.53 -0.80 17.13
N PHE A 86 23.68 -0.19 16.99
CA PHE A 86 24.71 -0.63 16.04
C PHE A 86 25.36 -1.94 16.49
N GLU A 87 25.63 -2.10 17.76
CA GLU A 87 26.16 -3.35 18.35
C GLU A 87 25.21 -4.52 18.06
N LEU A 88 23.90 -4.33 18.29
CA LEU A 88 22.89 -5.32 17.97
C LEU A 88 22.89 -5.66 16.47
N LEU A 89 22.91 -4.64 15.58
CA LEU A 89 22.88 -4.89 14.15
C LEU A 89 24.12 -5.64 13.67
N ASP A 90 25.30 -5.24 14.10
CA ASP A 90 26.56 -5.88 13.68
C ASP A 90 26.62 -7.35 14.12
N SER A 91 26.03 -7.69 15.25
CA SER A 91 26.03 -9.06 15.76
C SER A 91 25.11 -10.01 14.96
N VAL A 92 24.02 -9.51 14.39
CA VAL A 92 22.97 -10.33 13.76
C VAL A 92 22.84 -10.14 12.27
N THR A 93 23.51 -9.14 11.67
CA THR A 93 23.38 -8.85 10.24
C THR A 93 24.72 -8.90 9.51
N ILE A 94 24.68 -9.33 8.25
CA ILE A 94 25.80 -9.25 7.32
C ILE A 94 25.42 -8.27 6.22
N ALA A 95 25.70 -6.97 6.45
CA ALA A 95 25.42 -5.93 5.47
C ALA A 95 26.51 -5.85 4.39
N ARG A 96 26.10 -5.81 3.11
CA ARG A 96 27.01 -5.67 1.96
C ARG A 96 26.47 -4.65 0.98
N SER A 97 27.00 -3.43 1.01
CA SER A 97 26.72 -2.43 -0.02
C SER A 97 27.63 -2.64 -1.23
N ARG A 98 27.24 -2.12 -2.41
CA ARG A 98 28.10 -2.12 -3.60
C ARG A 98 29.47 -1.48 -3.33
N LYS A 99 29.51 -0.34 -2.65
CA LYS A 99 30.77 0.33 -2.23
C LYS A 99 31.63 -0.55 -1.34
N HIS A 100 31.01 -1.32 -0.42
CA HIS A 100 31.72 -2.25 0.43
C HIS A 100 32.33 -3.39 -0.39
N ILE A 101 31.55 -3.94 -1.33
CA ILE A 101 32.02 -5.00 -2.22
C ILE A 101 33.18 -4.52 -3.08
N GLU A 102 33.08 -3.34 -3.71
CA GLU A 102 34.14 -2.75 -4.54
C GLU A 102 35.43 -2.50 -3.76
N LYS A 103 35.31 -2.11 -2.48
CA LYS A 103 36.45 -1.76 -1.64
C LYS A 103 37.18 -2.98 -1.06
N TYR A 104 36.45 -4.02 -0.70
CA TYR A 104 37.01 -5.13 0.10
C TYR A 104 37.00 -6.49 -0.58
N TYR A 105 36.36 -6.65 -1.73
CA TYR A 105 36.29 -7.91 -2.46
C TYR A 105 36.96 -7.82 -3.83
N ASN A 106 37.50 -8.94 -4.29
CA ASN A 106 37.99 -9.03 -5.66
C ASN A 106 36.79 -9.09 -6.63
N THR A 107 36.56 -7.99 -7.34
CA THR A 107 35.45 -7.86 -8.28
C THR A 107 35.75 -8.37 -9.69
N ALA A 108 36.94 -8.93 -9.93
CA ALA A 108 37.36 -9.38 -11.27
C ALA A 108 36.41 -10.43 -11.87
N ALA A 109 35.84 -11.30 -11.03
CA ALA A 109 34.88 -12.32 -11.48
C ALA A 109 33.43 -11.80 -11.61
N ILE A 110 33.08 -10.71 -10.91
CA ILE A 110 31.74 -10.13 -10.88
C ILE A 110 31.59 -9.05 -11.95
N GLY A 111 32.71 -8.44 -12.33
CA GLY A 111 32.73 -7.28 -13.20
C GLY A 111 32.53 -5.96 -12.45
N LYS A 112 32.40 -4.88 -13.20
CA LYS A 112 32.20 -3.54 -12.67
C LYS A 112 30.71 -3.26 -12.46
N PHE A 113 30.32 -2.75 -11.29
CA PHE A 113 28.94 -2.32 -11.07
C PHE A 113 28.56 -1.17 -12.02
N PRO A 114 27.32 -1.16 -12.54
CA PRO A 114 26.84 -0.10 -13.40
C PRO A 114 26.81 1.24 -12.66
N GLU A 115 27.17 2.30 -13.36
CA GLU A 115 27.04 3.66 -12.86
C GLU A 115 25.55 4.02 -12.67
N ARG A 116 25.25 4.68 -11.54
CA ARG A 116 23.90 5.19 -11.28
C ARG A 116 23.79 6.60 -11.86
N LEU A 117 22.95 6.74 -12.87
CA LEU A 117 22.56 8.05 -13.38
C LEU A 117 21.57 8.71 -12.39
N LYS A 118 21.47 10.04 -12.47
CA LYS A 118 20.44 10.79 -11.71
C LYS A 118 19.05 10.39 -12.18
N PRO A 119 18.09 10.17 -11.27
CA PRO A 119 16.72 9.90 -11.65
C PRO A 119 16.11 11.11 -12.35
N ILE A 120 15.31 10.86 -13.39
CA ILE A 120 14.54 11.86 -14.12
C ILE A 120 13.09 11.71 -13.68
N SER A 121 12.49 12.75 -13.10
CA SER A 121 11.10 12.76 -12.72
C SER A 121 10.25 13.40 -13.82
N LEU A 122 9.31 12.64 -14.38
CA LEU A 122 8.33 13.13 -15.33
C LEU A 122 6.97 13.26 -14.62
N ARG A 123 6.28 14.36 -14.86
CA ARG A 123 4.95 14.63 -14.28
C ARG A 123 3.98 15.00 -15.41
N PRO A 124 3.56 14.00 -16.22
CA PRO A 124 2.58 14.25 -17.28
C PRO A 124 1.24 14.66 -16.68
N ASN A 125 0.45 15.38 -17.46
CA ASN A 125 -0.95 15.61 -17.16
C ASN A 125 -1.72 14.30 -17.13
N LEU A 126 -2.98 14.32 -16.68
CA LEU A 126 -3.83 13.14 -16.69
C LEU A 126 -4.11 12.68 -18.12
N THR A 127 -4.42 13.63 -18.98
CA THR A 127 -4.76 13.44 -20.40
C THR A 127 -4.32 14.66 -21.22
N ASP A 128 -4.23 14.48 -22.52
CA ASP A 128 -4.02 15.56 -23.51
C ASP A 128 -5.34 16.21 -23.98
N LEU A 129 -6.50 15.65 -23.57
CA LEU A 129 -7.81 16.19 -23.92
C LEU A 129 -8.15 17.41 -23.07
N ASN A 130 -8.34 18.56 -23.72
CA ASN A 130 -8.68 19.81 -23.02
C ASN A 130 -10.11 19.82 -22.42
N SER A 131 -10.99 18.95 -22.91
CA SER A 131 -12.39 18.81 -22.45
C SER A 131 -12.58 17.77 -21.37
N ALA A 132 -11.54 16.98 -21.06
CA ALA A 132 -11.65 15.93 -20.07
C ALA A 132 -11.33 16.45 -18.67
N ILE A 133 -11.79 15.69 -17.67
CA ILE A 133 -11.57 15.97 -16.25
C ILE A 133 -10.08 16.03 -15.90
N ASN A 134 -9.69 16.95 -15.04
CA ASN A 134 -8.33 17.11 -14.53
C ASN A 134 -8.17 16.58 -13.09
N TYR A 135 -6.92 16.54 -12.58
CA TYR A 135 -6.64 16.05 -11.23
C TYR A 135 -7.38 16.79 -10.11
N ASN A 136 -7.55 18.12 -10.23
CA ASN A 136 -8.22 18.91 -9.20
C ASN A 136 -9.72 18.62 -9.17
N GLU A 137 -10.35 18.53 -10.33
CA GLU A 137 -11.76 18.16 -10.45
C GLU A 137 -12.03 16.75 -9.93
N ILE A 138 -11.15 15.78 -10.22
CA ILE A 138 -11.24 14.44 -9.63
C ILE A 138 -11.13 14.51 -8.10
N PHE A 139 -10.17 15.29 -7.58
CA PHE A 139 -9.99 15.45 -6.14
C PHE A 139 -11.25 16.03 -5.48
N GLU A 140 -11.87 17.03 -6.08
CA GLU A 140 -13.13 17.62 -5.61
C GLU A 140 -14.25 16.58 -5.63
N GLN A 141 -14.41 15.81 -6.71
CA GLN A 141 -15.42 14.75 -6.79
C GLN A 141 -15.21 13.65 -5.76
N LEU A 142 -13.97 13.23 -5.53
CA LEU A 142 -13.64 12.27 -4.47
C LEU A 142 -13.96 12.81 -3.07
N GLY A 143 -13.87 14.14 -2.88
CA GLY A 143 -14.24 14.81 -1.63
C GLY A 143 -15.74 14.76 -1.32
N LEU A 144 -16.59 14.55 -2.34
CA LEU A 144 -18.05 14.41 -2.16
C LEU A 144 -18.46 13.00 -1.71
N LEU A 145 -17.59 12.00 -1.82
CA LEU A 145 -17.88 10.63 -1.43
C LEU A 145 -17.87 10.47 0.08
N SER A 146 -18.96 9.99 0.63
CA SER A 146 -19.04 9.61 2.04
C SER A 146 -18.33 8.29 2.32
N LEU A 147 -18.25 7.40 1.32
CA LEU A 147 -17.76 6.02 1.41
C LEU A 147 -18.43 5.25 2.56
N CYS A 148 -19.72 5.50 2.75
CA CYS A 148 -20.49 4.96 3.87
C CYS A 148 -20.68 3.44 3.82
N VAL A 149 -20.40 2.82 2.68
CA VAL A 149 -20.34 1.36 2.53
C VAL A 149 -19.29 0.72 3.43
N TYR A 150 -18.25 1.47 3.80
CA TYR A 150 -17.19 1.04 4.71
C TYR A 150 -17.44 1.40 6.19
N THR A 151 -18.56 2.05 6.50
CA THR A 151 -18.91 2.48 7.86
C THR A 151 -20.31 2.07 8.29
N PRO A 152 -20.74 0.79 8.06
CA PRO A 152 -22.09 0.34 8.39
C PRO A 152 -22.45 0.48 9.88
N SER A 153 -21.47 0.35 10.80
CA SER A 153 -21.73 0.49 12.24
C SER A 153 -22.22 1.89 12.62
N SER A 154 -21.95 2.89 11.80
CA SER A 154 -22.41 4.26 12.04
C SER A 154 -23.94 4.40 11.92
N TYR A 155 -24.57 3.45 11.26
CA TYR A 155 -26.02 3.40 11.03
C TYR A 155 -26.75 2.44 11.98
N ILE A 156 -26.07 1.78 12.93
CA ILE A 156 -26.73 0.97 13.95
C ILE A 156 -27.55 1.90 14.85
N LEU A 157 -28.82 1.56 15.05
CA LEU A 157 -29.71 2.31 15.92
C LEU A 157 -29.14 2.37 17.36
N PRO A 158 -29.17 3.52 18.05
CA PRO A 158 -28.63 3.66 19.40
C PRO A 158 -29.15 2.63 20.38
N SER A 159 -30.43 2.26 20.27
CA SER A 159 -31.08 1.24 21.10
C SER A 159 -30.57 -0.18 20.88
N LYS A 160 -29.86 -0.42 19.78
CA LYS A 160 -29.34 -1.74 19.36
C LYS A 160 -27.82 -1.87 19.51
N LEU A 161 -27.13 -0.78 19.76
CA LEU A 161 -25.66 -0.77 19.90
C LEU A 161 -25.16 -1.78 20.94
N ALA A 162 -25.87 -1.94 22.05
CA ALA A 162 -25.48 -2.87 23.13
C ALA A 162 -25.32 -4.32 22.63
N LYS A 163 -26.10 -4.75 21.62
CA LYS A 163 -26.01 -6.08 21.00
C LYS A 163 -24.64 -6.35 20.35
N TYR A 164 -23.95 -5.29 19.90
CA TYR A 164 -22.72 -5.37 19.13
C TYR A 164 -21.46 -4.98 19.92
N ILE A 165 -21.59 -4.38 21.13
CA ILE A 165 -20.46 -3.91 21.98
C ILE A 165 -19.56 -5.06 22.43
N ASP A 166 -20.11 -6.25 22.73
CA ASP A 166 -19.31 -7.39 23.19
C ASP A 166 -18.38 -7.95 22.08
N LEU A 167 -18.69 -7.63 20.84
CA LEU A 167 -17.86 -7.97 19.69
C LEU A 167 -16.67 -6.99 19.56
N GLU A 168 -16.75 -5.78 20.11
CA GLU A 168 -15.66 -4.80 20.13
C GLU A 168 -14.49 -5.21 21.04
N LYS A 169 -14.78 -5.90 22.15
CA LYS A 169 -13.77 -6.29 23.16
C LYS A 169 -12.72 -7.26 22.62
N VAL A 170 -13.01 -7.93 21.52
CA VAL A 170 -12.11 -8.92 20.91
C VAL A 170 -10.99 -8.27 20.09
N ALA A 171 -11.13 -7.01 19.67
CA ALA A 171 -10.25 -6.36 18.70
C ALA A 171 -9.40 -5.19 19.25
N ASN A 172 -9.47 -4.86 20.54
CA ASN A 172 -8.77 -3.71 21.17
C ASN A 172 -9.04 -2.33 20.51
N MET A 173 -10.01 -2.23 19.62
CA MET A 173 -10.36 -0.99 18.92
C MET A 173 -11.86 -0.94 18.67
N SER A 174 -12.50 0.24 18.86
CA SER A 174 -13.93 0.40 18.60
C SER A 174 -14.26 0.17 17.11
N MET A 175 -15.42 -0.43 16.83
CA MET A 175 -15.91 -0.63 15.45
C MET A 175 -15.86 0.67 14.64
N ARG A 176 -16.39 1.76 15.20
CA ARG A 176 -16.38 3.08 14.55
C ARG A 176 -14.98 3.62 14.26
N GLY A 177 -14.03 3.41 15.16
CA GLY A 177 -12.64 3.81 14.96
C GLY A 177 -11.99 3.06 13.81
N ARG A 178 -12.22 1.75 13.71
CA ARG A 178 -11.75 0.90 12.63
C ARG A 178 -12.35 1.32 11.27
N GLU A 179 -13.66 1.46 11.19
CA GLU A 179 -14.36 1.86 9.97
C GLU A 179 -13.91 3.25 9.49
N SER A 180 -13.77 4.22 10.39
CA SER A 180 -13.23 5.54 10.05
C SER A 180 -11.81 5.46 9.49
N GLY A 181 -10.98 4.57 10.05
CA GLY A 181 -9.64 4.27 9.53
C GLY A 181 -9.69 3.70 8.11
N ILE A 182 -10.56 2.71 7.87
CA ILE A 182 -10.75 2.09 6.55
C ILE A 182 -11.21 3.13 5.53
N ARG A 183 -12.22 3.95 5.86
CA ARG A 183 -12.70 5.02 4.97
C ARG A 183 -11.56 5.96 4.55
N ARG A 184 -10.74 6.40 5.52
CA ARG A 184 -9.59 7.27 5.23
C ARG A 184 -8.55 6.58 4.35
N LEU A 185 -8.28 5.29 4.59
CA LEU A 185 -7.37 4.50 3.76
C LEU A 185 -7.89 4.37 2.33
N MET A 186 -9.20 4.14 2.16
CA MET A 186 -9.81 4.06 0.82
C MET A 186 -9.66 5.37 0.05
N SER A 187 -9.88 6.51 0.68
CA SER A 187 -9.66 7.81 0.03
C SER A 187 -8.21 8.00 -0.43
N ILE A 188 -7.24 7.63 0.42
CA ILE A 188 -5.81 7.70 0.08
C ILE A 188 -5.47 6.71 -1.05
N ASN A 189 -6.02 5.50 -0.99
CA ASN A 189 -5.76 4.48 -2.00
C ASN A 189 -6.30 4.89 -3.37
N LEU A 190 -7.49 5.49 -3.44
CA LEU A 190 -8.04 6.04 -4.68
C LEU A 190 -7.09 7.06 -5.32
N LEU A 191 -6.52 7.98 -4.53
CA LEU A 191 -5.56 8.96 -5.04
C LEU A 191 -4.26 8.30 -5.50
N LYS A 192 -3.72 7.34 -4.76
CA LYS A 192 -2.53 6.58 -5.16
C LYS A 192 -2.77 5.79 -6.47
N ARG A 193 -3.96 5.20 -6.64
CA ARG A 193 -4.31 4.49 -7.86
C ARG A 193 -4.45 5.43 -9.06
N LEU A 194 -5.03 6.61 -8.86
CA LEU A 194 -5.08 7.66 -9.88
C LEU A 194 -3.66 8.10 -10.27
N GLU A 195 -2.78 8.29 -9.29
CA GLU A 195 -1.38 8.60 -9.52
C GLU A 195 -0.66 7.48 -10.29
N SER A 196 -1.02 6.23 -10.04
CA SER A 196 -0.42 5.08 -10.73
C SER A 196 -0.87 4.99 -12.18
N SER A 197 -2.17 4.87 -12.45
CA SER A 197 -2.76 4.90 -13.80
C SER A 197 -4.25 5.20 -13.77
N VAL A 198 -4.74 5.86 -14.82
CA VAL A 198 -6.18 6.08 -15.05
C VAL A 198 -6.94 4.75 -15.06
N TYR A 199 -6.36 3.73 -15.69
CA TYR A 199 -6.97 2.40 -15.79
C TYR A 199 -7.18 1.75 -14.40
N SER A 200 -6.16 1.72 -13.55
CA SER A 200 -6.25 1.15 -12.20
C SER A 200 -7.26 1.92 -11.34
N PHE A 201 -7.29 3.24 -11.46
CA PHE A 201 -8.25 4.07 -10.77
C PHE A 201 -9.70 3.76 -11.18
N ARG A 202 -9.99 3.70 -12.50
CA ARG A 202 -11.32 3.34 -13.02
C ARG A 202 -11.78 1.97 -12.56
N LEU A 203 -10.90 0.96 -12.58
CA LEU A 203 -11.21 -0.37 -12.07
C LEU A 203 -11.64 -0.34 -10.60
N THR A 204 -10.94 0.45 -9.79
CA THR A 204 -11.24 0.55 -8.36
C THR A 204 -12.57 1.26 -8.11
N LEU A 205 -12.84 2.35 -8.84
CA LEU A 205 -14.14 3.02 -8.77
C LEU A 205 -15.28 2.06 -9.13
N GLY A 206 -15.11 1.28 -10.20
CA GLY A 206 -16.09 0.28 -10.62
C GLY A 206 -16.32 -0.82 -9.57
N ARG A 207 -15.25 -1.27 -8.89
CA ARG A 207 -15.35 -2.24 -7.80
C ARG A 207 -16.15 -1.67 -6.62
N ILE A 208 -15.84 -0.42 -6.21
CA ILE A 208 -16.57 0.25 -5.12
C ILE A 208 -18.04 0.44 -5.49
N LEU A 209 -18.34 0.90 -6.70
CA LEU A 209 -19.70 1.04 -7.21
C LEU A 209 -20.46 -0.31 -7.19
N GLY A 210 -19.82 -1.39 -7.62
CA GLY A 210 -20.40 -2.74 -7.54
C GLY A 210 -20.73 -3.17 -6.11
N ILE A 211 -19.86 -2.84 -5.14
CA ILE A 211 -20.09 -3.09 -3.71
C ILE A 211 -21.30 -2.30 -3.21
N ILE A 212 -21.37 -1.01 -3.54
CA ILE A 212 -22.47 -0.13 -3.13
C ILE A 212 -23.80 -0.64 -3.71
N ASN A 213 -23.85 -0.93 -5.01
CA ASN A 213 -25.06 -1.43 -5.66
C ASN A 213 -25.52 -2.78 -5.09
N SER A 214 -24.60 -3.68 -4.78
CA SER A 214 -24.91 -4.95 -4.10
C SER A 214 -25.49 -4.71 -2.71
N THR A 215 -24.95 -3.73 -1.97
CA THR A 215 -25.44 -3.38 -0.62
C THR A 215 -26.85 -2.77 -0.69
N ILE A 216 -27.09 -1.86 -1.64
CA ILE A 216 -28.44 -1.29 -1.88
C ILE A 216 -29.45 -2.42 -2.21
N ALA A 217 -29.07 -3.36 -3.07
CA ALA A 217 -29.95 -4.48 -3.43
C ALA A 217 -30.30 -5.36 -2.22
N ILE A 218 -29.36 -5.57 -1.28
CA ILE A 218 -29.62 -6.31 -0.03
C ILE A 218 -30.64 -5.54 0.84
N ILE A 219 -30.48 -4.21 0.97
CA ILE A 219 -31.42 -3.37 1.72
C ILE A 219 -32.81 -3.40 1.06
N ASP A 220 -32.90 -3.27 -0.26
CA ASP A 220 -34.17 -3.27 -0.99
C ASP A 220 -34.87 -4.61 -0.86
N ASN A 221 -34.16 -5.73 -0.88
CA ASN A 221 -34.71 -7.06 -0.63
C ASN A 221 -35.28 -7.19 0.80
N PHE A 222 -34.56 -6.64 1.79
CA PHE A 222 -35.04 -6.59 3.17
C PHE A 222 -36.37 -5.82 3.28
N VAL A 223 -36.46 -4.64 2.66
CA VAL A 223 -37.67 -3.81 2.65
C VAL A 223 -38.85 -4.54 1.96
N ALA A 224 -38.58 -5.38 0.94
CA ALA A 224 -39.57 -6.19 0.25
C ALA A 224 -40.05 -7.39 1.08
N GLY A 225 -39.62 -7.54 2.34
CA GLY A 225 -40.03 -8.63 3.24
C GLY A 225 -39.12 -9.85 3.24
N GLY A 226 -37.94 -9.74 2.63
CA GLY A 226 -36.83 -10.70 2.75
C GLY A 226 -36.11 -10.55 4.09
N GLY A 227 -35.36 -11.58 4.47
CA GLY A 227 -34.35 -11.43 5.54
C GLY A 227 -33.13 -10.71 5.03
N GLY A 228 -32.40 -10.01 5.89
CA GLY A 228 -31.14 -9.34 5.50
C GLY A 228 -30.16 -9.17 6.65
N GLU A 229 -28.98 -9.72 6.45
CA GLU A 229 -27.82 -9.45 7.28
C GLU A 229 -26.74 -8.78 6.41
N ILE A 230 -26.08 -7.77 6.94
CA ILE A 230 -24.89 -7.18 6.32
C ILE A 230 -23.67 -7.75 7.03
N GLU A 231 -22.81 -8.39 6.27
CA GLU A 231 -21.46 -8.72 6.75
C GLU A 231 -20.62 -7.44 6.75
N MET A 232 -20.09 -7.05 7.92
CA MET A 232 -19.04 -6.02 7.95
C MET A 232 -17.88 -6.56 7.10
N ARG A 233 -17.64 -5.90 5.99
CA ARG A 233 -16.52 -6.28 5.14
C ARG A 233 -15.23 -5.91 5.83
N ASP A 234 -14.39 -6.89 6.06
CA ASP A 234 -12.96 -6.65 6.04
C ASP A 234 -12.66 -6.15 4.63
N VAL A 235 -11.85 -5.11 4.53
CA VAL A 235 -11.29 -4.72 3.24
C VAL A 235 -10.57 -5.96 2.75
N SER A 236 -11.14 -6.61 1.73
CA SER A 236 -10.63 -7.89 1.28
C SER A 236 -9.32 -7.67 0.55
N ASP A 237 -8.48 -8.71 0.50
CA ASP A 237 -7.22 -8.73 -0.24
C ASP A 237 -7.36 -8.32 -1.73
N ASN A 238 -8.61 -8.26 -2.26
CA ASN A 238 -8.92 -7.83 -3.61
C ASN A 238 -9.12 -6.31 -3.76
N ASP A 239 -9.36 -5.57 -2.66
CA ASP A 239 -9.56 -4.12 -2.68
C ASP A 239 -8.25 -3.35 -2.43
N PHE A 240 -7.26 -4.03 -1.85
CA PHE A 240 -5.89 -3.55 -1.67
C PHE A 240 -4.94 -4.56 -2.30
N ASP A 241 -3.94 -4.08 -3.02
CA ASP A 241 -2.81 -4.94 -3.37
C ASP A 241 -2.14 -5.41 -2.07
N ALA A 242 -1.77 -6.70 -2.01
CA ALA A 242 -1.19 -7.35 -0.84
C ALA A 242 0.09 -6.69 -0.30
N GLU A 243 0.64 -5.73 -1.04
CA GLU A 243 1.84 -4.96 -0.71
C GLU A 243 1.54 -3.59 -0.07
N ASP A 244 0.26 -3.20 0.11
CA ASP A 244 -0.06 -1.94 0.80
C ASP A 244 0.23 -2.12 2.30
N GLU A 245 1.31 -1.49 2.78
CA GLU A 245 1.90 -1.61 4.15
C GLU A 245 0.92 -1.29 5.29
N ASN A 246 -0.26 -0.80 4.99
CA ASN A 246 -1.32 -0.49 5.94
C ASN A 246 -2.33 -1.63 6.18
N THR A 247 -2.07 -2.84 5.65
CA THR A 247 -2.96 -4.01 5.80
C THR A 247 -3.05 -4.56 7.23
N ASP A 248 -2.20 -4.11 8.15
CA ASP A 248 -2.29 -4.53 9.57
C ASP A 248 -3.62 -4.17 10.24
N PHE A 249 -4.32 -3.13 9.75
CA PHE A 249 -5.65 -2.76 10.24
C PHE A 249 -6.77 -3.67 9.69
N THR A 250 -6.50 -4.42 8.62
CA THR A 250 -7.52 -5.18 7.89
C THR A 250 -7.56 -6.66 8.27
N ARG A 251 -6.48 -7.20 8.84
CA ARG A 251 -6.33 -8.64 9.11
C ARG A 251 -6.81 -9.12 10.49
N ILE A 252 -7.20 -8.22 11.40
CA ILE A 252 -7.58 -8.58 12.76
C ILE A 252 -9.08 -8.39 12.96
N GLY A 253 -9.88 -9.43 12.78
CA GLY A 253 -11.27 -9.42 13.21
C GLY A 253 -12.08 -10.61 12.73
N LYS A 254 -12.92 -11.14 13.60
CA LYS A 254 -14.05 -12.01 13.22
C LYS A 254 -15.00 -11.19 12.34
N LYS A 255 -15.51 -11.79 11.28
CA LYS A 255 -16.58 -11.21 10.46
C LYS A 255 -17.80 -10.91 11.34
N ILE A 256 -18.09 -9.63 11.53
CA ILE A 256 -19.23 -9.17 12.32
C ILE A 256 -20.38 -9.03 11.34
N LYS A 257 -21.50 -9.68 11.66
CA LYS A 257 -22.75 -9.54 10.93
C LYS A 257 -23.67 -8.57 11.67
N ILE A 258 -24.22 -7.60 10.92
CA ILE A 258 -25.19 -6.64 11.41
C ILE A 258 -26.53 -6.95 10.76
N ASP A 259 -27.57 -7.12 11.58
CA ASP A 259 -28.95 -7.27 11.11
C ASP A 259 -29.45 -5.91 10.59
N ILE A 260 -29.99 -5.86 9.38
CA ILE A 260 -30.54 -4.63 8.79
C ILE A 260 -31.68 -4.08 9.66
N ALA A 261 -32.46 -4.94 10.31
CA ALA A 261 -33.53 -4.52 11.25
C ALA A 261 -32.98 -3.70 12.44
N ASP A 262 -31.71 -3.80 12.78
CA ASP A 262 -31.07 -3.06 13.86
C ASP A 262 -30.43 -1.74 13.37
N MET A 263 -30.60 -1.39 12.09
CA MET A 263 -29.97 -0.23 11.45
C MET A 263 -30.97 0.83 11.02
N ASP A 264 -30.52 2.09 10.94
CA ASP A 264 -31.15 3.14 10.15
C ASP A 264 -30.81 2.92 8.65
N TYR A 265 -31.37 1.85 8.12
CA TYR A 265 -31.13 1.45 6.74
C TYR A 265 -31.69 2.45 5.73
N VAL A 266 -32.68 3.27 6.09
CA VAL A 266 -33.26 4.29 5.20
C VAL A 266 -32.25 5.39 4.93
N SER A 267 -31.65 5.96 5.96
CA SER A 267 -30.59 6.98 5.83
C SER A 267 -29.37 6.39 5.14
N TRP A 268 -28.95 5.17 5.52
CA TRP A 268 -27.81 4.51 4.94
C TRP A 268 -27.98 4.25 3.42
N ARG A 269 -29.14 3.72 3.03
CA ARG A 269 -29.46 3.52 1.62
C ARG A 269 -29.42 4.83 0.82
N SER A 270 -29.93 5.92 1.41
CA SER A 270 -29.91 7.25 0.75
C SER A 270 -28.49 7.75 0.53
N GLU A 271 -27.59 7.55 1.50
CA GLU A 271 -26.19 7.95 1.36
C GLU A 271 -25.41 7.05 0.39
N LEU A 272 -25.67 5.73 0.41
CA LEU A 272 -25.14 4.80 -0.57
C LEU A 272 -25.53 5.19 -1.99
N ALA A 273 -26.80 5.58 -2.21
CA ALA A 273 -27.28 6.01 -3.53
C ALA A 273 -26.56 7.28 -4.02
N LYS A 274 -26.31 8.25 -3.14
CA LYS A 274 -25.51 9.46 -3.47
C LYS A 274 -24.08 9.12 -3.84
N ASP A 275 -23.43 8.22 -3.08
CA ASP A 275 -22.09 7.74 -3.40
C ASP A 275 -22.07 7.03 -4.77
N ALA A 276 -23.09 6.21 -5.07
CA ALA A 276 -23.22 5.54 -6.37
C ALA A 276 -23.33 6.54 -7.52
N GLU A 277 -24.22 7.54 -7.41
CA GLU A 277 -24.39 8.60 -8.41
C GLU A 277 -23.08 9.37 -8.67
N ASN A 278 -22.35 9.74 -7.61
CA ASN A 278 -21.08 10.45 -7.72
C ASN A 278 -20.01 9.56 -8.39
N LEU A 279 -19.96 8.26 -8.07
CA LEU A 279 -19.01 7.34 -8.69
C LEU A 279 -19.35 7.08 -10.17
N GLU A 280 -20.62 6.94 -10.52
CA GLU A 280 -21.07 6.80 -11.90
C GLU A 280 -20.72 8.02 -12.74
N LEU A 281 -20.95 9.23 -12.19
CA LEU A 281 -20.57 10.47 -12.84
C LEU A 281 -19.06 10.54 -13.08
N LEU A 282 -18.25 10.23 -12.06
CA LEU A 282 -16.80 10.24 -12.15
C LEU A 282 -16.28 9.22 -13.17
N LEU A 283 -16.86 8.01 -13.20
CA LEU A 283 -16.54 6.99 -14.20
C LEU A 283 -16.88 7.47 -15.61
N LEU A 284 -18.04 8.12 -15.79
CA LEU A 284 -18.46 8.67 -17.08
C LEU A 284 -17.47 9.74 -17.57
N MET A 285 -17.08 10.70 -16.70
CA MET A 285 -16.13 11.76 -17.02
C MET A 285 -14.75 11.23 -17.40
N MET A 286 -14.39 10.03 -16.94
CA MET A 286 -13.11 9.43 -17.25
C MET A 286 -13.13 8.47 -18.44
N ASN A 287 -14.29 8.19 -19.02
CA ASN A 287 -14.40 7.25 -20.13
C ASN A 287 -13.70 7.73 -21.40
N ASP A 288 -13.58 9.02 -21.59
CA ASP A 288 -12.91 9.61 -22.75
C ASP A 288 -11.38 9.45 -22.70
N ILE A 289 -10.82 9.15 -21.52
CA ILE A 289 -9.39 8.95 -21.37
C ILE A 289 -9.06 7.50 -21.76
N THR A 290 -8.95 7.29 -23.06
CA THR A 290 -8.49 6.00 -23.63
C THR A 290 -6.96 5.87 -23.53
N PRO A 291 -6.36 4.70 -23.83
CA PRO A 291 -4.90 4.55 -23.85
C PRO A 291 -4.19 5.57 -24.74
N GLU A 292 -4.82 6.01 -25.83
CA GLU A 292 -4.28 7.04 -26.76
C GLU A 292 -4.20 8.41 -26.09
N HIS A 293 -5.10 8.69 -25.15
CA HIS A 293 -5.22 9.94 -24.42
C HIS A 293 -4.69 9.89 -22.99
N ASP A 294 -4.16 8.73 -22.57
CA ASP A 294 -3.46 8.58 -21.29
C ASP A 294 -2.05 9.18 -21.41
N SER A 295 -1.89 10.43 -20.97
CA SER A 295 -0.63 11.15 -21.12
C SER A 295 0.55 10.46 -20.43
N LYS A 296 0.30 9.73 -19.33
CA LYS A 296 1.34 8.98 -18.64
C LYS A 296 1.82 7.76 -19.43
N LEU A 297 0.88 7.04 -20.04
CA LEU A 297 1.20 5.92 -20.92
C LEU A 297 1.92 6.42 -22.18
N GLN A 298 1.48 7.53 -22.77
CA GLN A 298 2.13 8.12 -23.93
C GLN A 298 3.57 8.58 -23.61
N ALA A 299 3.79 9.20 -22.45
CA ALA A 299 5.12 9.56 -21.98
C ALA A 299 6.03 8.31 -21.81
N LEU A 300 5.49 7.21 -21.27
CA LEU A 300 6.21 5.94 -21.20
C LEU A 300 6.57 5.40 -22.59
N PHE A 301 5.65 5.46 -23.53
CA PHE A 301 5.92 5.03 -24.90
C PHE A 301 7.06 5.83 -25.55
N HIS A 302 7.10 7.14 -25.35
CA HIS A 302 8.21 7.96 -25.84
C HIS A 302 9.55 7.56 -25.22
N LEU A 303 9.58 7.31 -23.92
CA LEU A 303 10.79 6.82 -23.24
C LEU A 303 11.26 5.47 -23.77
N LEU A 304 10.34 4.54 -24.05
CA LEU A 304 10.67 3.22 -24.59
C LEU A 304 11.18 3.31 -26.05
N ASP A 305 10.53 4.12 -26.86
CA ASP A 305 10.96 4.37 -28.24
C ASP A 305 12.38 4.97 -28.29
N ASP A 306 12.65 5.97 -27.42
CA ASP A 306 13.98 6.57 -27.30
C ASP A 306 15.02 5.57 -26.80
N LYS A 307 14.69 4.77 -25.79
CA LYS A 307 15.57 3.71 -25.28
C LYS A 307 15.93 2.65 -26.35
N ILE A 308 15.00 2.36 -27.25
CA ILE A 308 15.25 1.42 -28.37
C ILE A 308 16.14 2.06 -29.41
N ALA A 309 15.90 3.33 -29.75
CA ALA A 309 16.66 4.07 -30.74
C ALA A 309 18.08 4.43 -30.23
N HIS A 310 18.19 4.82 -28.97
CA HIS A 310 19.41 5.31 -28.34
C HIS A 310 19.72 4.54 -27.03
N PRO A 311 20.07 3.24 -27.12
CA PRO A 311 20.35 2.46 -25.91
C PRO A 311 21.59 2.98 -25.19
N ILE A 312 21.47 3.19 -23.86
CA ILE A 312 22.59 3.65 -22.99
C ILE A 312 23.79 2.72 -23.11
N ASN A 313 23.55 1.41 -23.13
CA ASN A 313 24.57 0.40 -23.39
C ASN A 313 24.36 -0.18 -24.79
N PRO A 314 25.37 -0.22 -25.66
CA PRO A 314 25.23 -0.76 -27.02
C PRO A 314 24.62 -2.16 -27.02
N GLY A 315 23.57 -2.34 -27.82
CA GLY A 315 22.86 -3.62 -27.95
C GLY A 315 21.90 -3.98 -26.80
N ASN A 316 21.88 -3.22 -25.71
CA ASN A 316 20.97 -3.48 -24.59
C ASN A 316 19.68 -2.63 -24.67
N ARG A 317 18.61 -3.26 -25.14
CA ARG A 317 17.27 -2.66 -25.23
C ARG A 317 16.34 -3.07 -24.08
N LYS A 318 16.85 -3.80 -23.07
CA LYS A 318 16.03 -4.26 -21.94
C LYS A 318 15.64 -3.09 -21.05
N VAL A 319 14.38 -3.12 -20.60
CA VAL A 319 13.79 -2.16 -19.65
C VAL A 319 13.06 -2.94 -18.58
N ILE A 320 13.11 -2.48 -17.35
CA ILE A 320 12.30 -2.99 -16.26
C ILE A 320 11.37 -1.86 -15.84
N ILE A 321 10.08 -2.14 -15.83
CA ILE A 321 9.04 -1.19 -15.41
C ILE A 321 8.48 -1.71 -14.09
N PHE A 322 8.50 -0.87 -13.06
CA PHE A 322 7.91 -1.17 -11.75
C PHE A 322 6.62 -0.39 -11.55
N SER A 323 5.63 -1.04 -10.97
CA SER A 323 4.39 -0.42 -10.49
C SER A 323 4.08 -0.94 -9.10
N ALA A 324 3.49 -0.07 -8.25
CA ALA A 324 2.98 -0.46 -6.95
C ALA A 324 1.66 -1.25 -7.01
N PHE A 325 0.98 -1.23 -8.18
CA PHE A 325 -0.34 -1.86 -8.35
C PHE A 325 -0.32 -2.89 -9.46
N ALA A 326 -0.81 -4.09 -9.16
CA ALA A 326 -0.92 -5.20 -10.11
C ALA A 326 -1.82 -4.83 -11.32
N ASP A 327 -2.93 -4.12 -11.08
CA ASP A 327 -3.82 -3.64 -12.15
C ASP A 327 -3.06 -2.74 -13.14
N THR A 328 -2.20 -1.84 -12.65
CA THR A 328 -1.35 -1.00 -13.50
C THR A 328 -0.28 -1.83 -14.23
N ALA A 329 0.32 -2.81 -13.56
CA ALA A 329 1.33 -3.66 -14.19
C ALA A 329 0.72 -4.47 -15.36
N ASN A 330 -0.46 -5.04 -15.17
CA ASN A 330 -1.20 -5.77 -16.23
C ASN A 330 -1.57 -4.83 -17.39
N TYR A 331 -2.11 -3.66 -17.09
CA TYR A 331 -2.43 -2.64 -18.11
C TYR A 331 -1.19 -2.26 -18.93
N LEU A 332 -0.07 -1.97 -18.27
CA LEU A 332 1.18 -1.64 -18.94
C LEU A 332 1.72 -2.80 -19.78
N TYR A 333 1.61 -4.03 -19.27
CA TYR A 333 2.02 -5.21 -20.02
C TYR A 333 1.26 -5.31 -21.35
N ASP A 334 -0.06 -5.19 -21.32
CA ASP A 334 -0.90 -5.28 -22.52
C ASP A 334 -0.59 -4.14 -23.50
N GLN A 335 -0.54 -2.89 -23.02
CA GLN A 335 -0.33 -1.74 -23.89
C GLN A 335 1.10 -1.68 -24.48
N VAL A 336 2.11 -1.97 -23.64
CA VAL A 336 3.52 -1.95 -24.07
C VAL A 336 3.78 -3.11 -25.03
N SER A 337 3.29 -4.33 -24.75
CA SER A 337 3.48 -5.48 -25.63
C SER A 337 2.86 -5.23 -27.01
N ALA A 338 1.62 -4.73 -27.05
CA ALA A 338 0.96 -4.40 -28.32
C ALA A 338 1.76 -3.36 -29.12
N ARG A 339 2.26 -2.30 -28.45
CA ARG A 339 3.06 -1.25 -29.11
C ARG A 339 4.42 -1.77 -29.59
N MET A 340 5.13 -2.52 -28.75
CA MET A 340 6.46 -3.05 -29.12
C MET A 340 6.36 -3.99 -30.31
N LYS A 341 5.34 -4.84 -30.34
CA LYS A 341 5.07 -5.74 -31.46
C LYS A 341 4.74 -4.97 -32.74
N SER A 342 3.82 -4.01 -32.66
CA SER A 342 3.35 -3.27 -33.84
C SER A 342 4.41 -2.34 -34.44
N ARG A 343 5.21 -1.67 -33.59
CA ARG A 343 6.13 -0.63 -34.02
C ARG A 343 7.56 -1.11 -34.23
N HIS A 344 8.01 -2.06 -33.44
CA HIS A 344 9.39 -2.50 -33.42
C HIS A 344 9.58 -4.00 -33.77
N GLY A 345 8.49 -4.75 -33.95
CA GLY A 345 8.54 -6.19 -34.22
C GLY A 345 9.17 -6.99 -33.05
N LEU A 346 9.07 -6.47 -31.82
CA LEU A 346 9.57 -7.11 -30.60
C LEU A 346 8.42 -7.82 -29.88
N ASP A 347 8.70 -9.04 -29.39
CA ASP A 347 7.77 -9.81 -28.54
C ASP A 347 8.11 -9.61 -27.06
#